data_c3575a05fe334fae04e61c88a0270eca
#
_entry.id   c3575a05fe334fae04e61c88a0270eca
#
_cell.length_a   1.000
_cell.length_b   1.000
_cell.length_c   1.000
_cell.angle_alpha   90.00
_cell.angle_beta   90.00
_cell.angle_gamma   90.00
#
_symmetry.space_group_name_H-M   'P 1'
#
loop_
_entity.id
_entity.type
_entity.pdbx_description
1 polymer ?
#
loop_
_entity_poly.entity_id
_entity_poly.type
_entity_poly.pdbx_seq_one_letter_code
_entity_poly.pdbx_strand_id
1 'polypeptide(L)'
;MVKTNALTIRNSVTTLARKIGIENYRELGAISVATDKILSSLKYSAIAKFNIEDASIKEDLFAFCREYLMNVLQQQYFNIHISVETSGQHIIKFQPQNISLVLDNFLSNSQKSHARNFNLSMEDISGKAYIELWDDGDGFGAVDLNEIFDFGFSNTGGTGIGLYNIKTVIKKMKGTICAENATPSGAKFIIEMP
;
A
#
# COMPACT_ATOMS: atom_id res chain seq x y z
N MET A 1 21.28 -10.15 1.80
CA MET A 1 22.32 -9.40 1.06
C MET A 1 21.75 -8.43 0.04
N VAL A 2 20.94 -8.81 -0.97
CA VAL A 2 20.43 -7.89 -2.02
C VAL A 2 19.57 -6.75 -1.45
N LYS A 3 18.65 -7.03 -0.51
CA LYS A 3 17.80 -6.00 0.13
C LYS A 3 18.62 -4.96 0.88
N THR A 4 19.67 -5.38 1.59
CA THR A 4 20.57 -4.48 2.33
C THR A 4 21.34 -3.58 1.37
N ASN A 5 21.85 -4.13 0.27
CA ASN A 5 22.57 -3.36 -0.74
C ASN A 5 21.67 -2.33 -1.44
N ALA A 6 20.43 -2.70 -1.78
CA ALA A 6 19.47 -1.78 -2.40
C ALA A 6 19.09 -0.61 -1.46
N LEU A 7 18.90 -0.87 -0.16
CA LEU A 7 18.68 0.18 0.84
C LEU A 7 19.89 1.10 1.00
N THR A 8 21.10 0.53 0.99
CA THR A 8 22.34 1.30 1.06
C THR A 8 22.50 2.21 -0.16
N ILE A 9 22.24 1.69 -1.38
CA ILE A 9 22.28 2.49 -2.61
C ILE A 9 21.26 3.64 -2.52
N ARG A 10 20.00 3.38 -2.12
CA ARG A 10 18.99 4.42 -1.97
C ARG A 10 19.43 5.53 -1.01
N ASN A 11 19.93 5.17 0.17
CA ASN A 11 20.38 6.13 1.18
C ASN A 11 21.57 6.94 0.69
N SER A 12 22.52 6.30 -0.03
CA SER A 12 23.68 6.98 -0.64
C SER A 12 23.24 7.96 -1.72
N VAL A 13 22.30 7.59 -2.59
CA VAL A 13 21.73 8.47 -3.62
C VAL A 13 21.03 9.68 -3.00
N THR A 14 20.24 9.47 -1.95
CA THR A 14 19.57 10.57 -1.24
C THR A 14 20.59 11.53 -0.59
N THR A 15 21.68 10.98 -0.03
CA THR A 15 22.75 11.77 0.57
C THR A 15 23.54 12.55 -0.47
N LEU A 16 23.84 11.93 -1.61
CA LEU A 16 24.51 12.57 -2.75
C LEU A 16 23.64 13.69 -3.35
N ALA A 17 22.33 13.44 -3.55
CA ALA A 17 21.40 14.44 -4.06
C ALA A 17 21.37 15.71 -3.21
N ARG A 18 21.52 15.59 -1.88
CA ARG A 18 21.63 16.73 -0.98
C ARG A 18 22.97 17.48 -1.08
N LYS A 19 24.04 16.82 -1.52
CA LYS A 19 25.40 17.38 -1.57
C LYS A 19 25.76 18.05 -2.89
N ILE A 20 25.19 17.64 -4.02
CA ILE A 20 25.67 17.94 -5.37
C ILE A 20 24.86 19.06 -6.08
N GLY A 21 23.69 19.48 -5.54
CA GLY A 21 22.87 20.53 -6.17
C GLY A 21 22.07 20.06 -7.40
N ILE A 22 21.32 20.97 -8.00
CA ILE A 22 20.19 20.71 -8.89
C ILE A 22 20.58 20.07 -10.25
N GLU A 23 21.82 20.29 -10.74
CA GLU A 23 22.19 19.92 -12.12
C GLU A 23 22.26 18.41 -12.40
N ASN A 24 22.49 17.59 -11.38
CA ASN A 24 22.58 16.14 -11.49
C ASN A 24 21.33 15.37 -10.97
N TYR A 25 20.25 16.09 -10.75
CA TYR A 25 19.03 15.55 -10.11
C TYR A 25 18.35 14.46 -10.96
N ARG A 26 18.42 14.56 -12.29
CA ARG A 26 17.74 13.65 -13.20
C ARG A 26 18.31 12.23 -13.16
N GLU A 27 19.63 12.11 -13.13
CA GLU A 27 20.32 10.80 -13.08
C GLU A 27 20.17 10.16 -11.69
N LEU A 28 20.32 10.94 -10.63
CA LEU A 28 20.11 10.48 -9.25
C LEU A 28 18.65 10.07 -9.01
N GLY A 29 17.69 10.79 -9.61
CA GLY A 29 16.29 10.41 -9.61
C GLY A 29 16.04 9.06 -10.29
N ALA A 30 16.66 8.82 -11.45
CA ALA A 30 16.56 7.55 -12.15
C ALA A 30 17.14 6.37 -11.33
N ILE A 31 18.26 6.57 -10.64
CA ILE A 31 18.85 5.56 -9.75
C ILE A 31 17.95 5.30 -8.55
N SER A 32 17.35 6.32 -7.96
CA SER A 32 16.39 6.16 -6.85
C SER A 32 15.19 5.32 -7.30
N VAL A 33 14.57 5.67 -8.43
CA VAL A 33 13.45 4.91 -9.02
C VAL A 33 13.82 3.46 -9.31
N ALA A 34 15.01 3.22 -9.90
CA ALA A 34 15.50 1.87 -10.17
C ALA A 34 15.69 1.07 -8.86
N THR A 35 16.22 1.71 -7.82
CA THR A 35 16.43 1.08 -6.51
C THR A 35 15.10 0.74 -5.83
N ASP A 36 14.10 1.62 -5.93
CA ASP A 36 12.76 1.37 -5.41
C ASP A 36 12.06 0.24 -6.18
N LYS A 37 12.27 0.14 -7.50
CA LYS A 37 11.80 -1.01 -8.30
C LYS A 37 12.43 -2.32 -7.83
N ILE A 38 13.74 -2.35 -7.58
CA ILE A 38 14.43 -3.54 -7.06
C ILE A 38 13.88 -3.92 -5.67
N LEU A 39 13.72 -2.96 -4.76
CA LEU A 39 13.19 -3.21 -3.41
C LEU A 39 11.75 -3.73 -3.46
N SER A 40 10.91 -3.17 -4.32
CA SER A 40 9.53 -3.60 -4.52
C SER A 40 9.47 -5.01 -5.13
N SER A 41 10.33 -5.31 -6.12
CA SER A 41 10.43 -6.64 -6.71
C SER A 41 10.89 -7.69 -5.70
N LEU A 42 11.79 -7.31 -4.78
CA LEU A 42 12.22 -8.20 -3.69
C LEU A 42 11.11 -8.43 -2.66
N LYS A 43 10.33 -7.41 -2.32
CA LYS A 43 9.12 -7.55 -1.50
C LYS A 43 8.12 -8.49 -2.18
N TYR A 44 7.89 -8.30 -3.49
CA TYR A 44 7.01 -9.16 -4.28
C TYR A 44 7.51 -10.61 -4.34
N SER A 45 8.79 -10.84 -4.58
CA SER A 45 9.39 -12.19 -4.57
C SER A 45 9.29 -12.86 -3.21
N ALA A 46 9.39 -12.10 -2.12
CA ALA A 46 9.18 -12.63 -0.79
C ALA A 46 7.73 -13.08 -0.57
N ILE A 47 6.75 -12.29 -1.04
CA ILE A 47 5.32 -12.64 -0.98
C ILE A 47 5.02 -13.87 -1.84
N ALA A 48 5.60 -13.96 -3.04
CA ALA A 48 5.38 -15.09 -3.95
C ALA A 48 6.01 -16.40 -3.46
N LYS A 49 7.08 -16.33 -2.67
CA LYS A 49 7.78 -17.48 -2.09
C LYS A 49 7.22 -17.96 -0.75
N PHE A 50 6.45 -17.12 -0.05
CA PHE A 50 5.82 -17.56 1.19
C PHE A 50 4.64 -18.49 0.87
N ASN A 51 4.81 -19.76 1.24
CA ASN A 51 3.71 -20.71 1.27
C ASN A 51 2.67 -20.20 2.28
N ILE A 52 1.46 -19.93 1.80
CA ILE A 52 0.37 -19.32 2.55
C ILE A 52 -0.02 -20.13 3.80
N GLU A 53 0.28 -21.43 3.81
CA GLU A 53 -0.18 -22.34 4.86
C GLU A 53 0.62 -22.23 6.18
N ASP A 54 1.91 -21.88 6.13
CA ASP A 54 2.80 -22.00 7.29
C ASP A 54 2.86 -20.77 8.21
N ALA A 55 2.33 -19.60 7.78
CA ALA A 55 2.40 -18.35 8.55
C ALA A 55 1.04 -17.65 8.71
N SER A 56 -0.07 -18.35 8.44
CA SER A 56 -1.40 -17.78 8.58
C SER A 56 -1.97 -18.01 9.99
N ILE A 57 -2.61 -16.97 10.50
CA ILE A 57 -3.37 -16.98 11.75
C ILE A 57 -4.86 -16.97 11.45
N LYS A 58 -5.69 -17.43 12.40
CA LYS A 58 -7.14 -17.28 12.35
C LYS A 58 -7.55 -16.32 13.45
N GLU A 59 -7.77 -15.08 13.06
CA GLU A 59 -8.00 -13.94 13.95
C GLU A 59 -9.01 -12.97 13.36
N ASP A 60 -9.41 -11.97 14.13
CA ASP A 60 -10.22 -10.86 13.65
C ASP A 60 -9.39 -9.91 12.77
N LEU A 61 -9.68 -9.94 11.47
CA LEU A 61 -9.01 -9.10 10.48
C LEU A 61 -9.19 -7.60 10.78
N PHE A 62 -10.37 -7.18 11.24
CA PHE A 62 -10.67 -5.79 11.52
C PHE A 62 -9.86 -5.27 12.70
N ALA A 63 -9.76 -6.07 13.77
CA ALA A 63 -8.93 -5.74 14.92
C ALA A 63 -7.46 -5.64 14.50
N PHE A 64 -6.94 -6.57 13.71
CA PHE A 64 -5.57 -6.53 13.20
C PHE A 64 -5.29 -5.27 12.37
N CYS A 65 -6.17 -4.92 11.42
CA CYS A 65 -6.01 -3.72 10.60
C CYS A 65 -5.99 -2.45 11.46
N ARG A 66 -6.91 -2.34 12.42
CA ARG A 66 -6.97 -1.20 13.34
C ARG A 66 -5.69 -1.07 14.16
N GLU A 67 -5.24 -2.16 14.78
CA GLU A 67 -4.03 -2.14 15.62
C GLU A 67 -2.79 -1.79 14.82
N TYR A 68 -2.63 -2.35 13.63
CA TYR A 68 -1.49 -2.06 12.77
C TYR A 68 -1.47 -0.61 12.30
N LEU A 69 -2.62 -0.07 11.87
CA LEU A 69 -2.74 1.34 11.46
C LEU A 69 -2.44 2.29 12.60
N MET A 70 -3.05 2.09 13.77
CA MET A 70 -2.97 3.04 14.89
C MET A 70 -1.64 2.94 15.65
N ASN A 71 -1.09 1.72 15.84
CA ASN A 71 0.09 1.52 16.66
C ASN A 71 1.41 1.55 15.87
N VAL A 72 1.36 1.26 14.56
CA VAL A 72 2.57 1.18 13.73
C VAL A 72 2.57 2.29 12.67
N LEU A 73 1.55 2.34 11.81
CA LEU A 73 1.58 3.24 10.65
C LEU A 73 1.33 4.70 11.03
N GLN A 74 0.51 4.99 12.03
CA GLN A 74 0.31 6.37 12.50
C GLN A 74 1.63 7.03 12.97
N GLN A 75 2.53 6.26 13.57
CA GLN A 75 3.85 6.76 13.97
C GLN A 75 4.78 6.99 12.77
N GLN A 76 4.65 6.17 11.73
CA GLN A 76 5.45 6.23 10.52
C GLN A 76 5.00 7.37 9.58
N TYR A 77 3.68 7.57 9.49
CA TYR A 77 3.01 8.56 8.64
C TYR A 77 2.42 9.70 9.50
N PHE A 78 3.25 10.32 10.32
CA PHE A 78 2.82 11.35 11.30
C PHE A 78 2.17 12.59 10.67
N ASN A 79 2.38 12.82 9.37
CA ASN A 79 1.75 13.91 8.61
C ASN A 79 0.36 13.57 8.07
N ILE A 80 -0.08 12.32 8.20
CA ILE A 80 -1.39 11.84 7.76
C ILE A 80 -2.19 11.46 9.00
N HIS A 81 -3.36 12.05 9.16
CA HIS A 81 -4.31 11.65 10.18
C HIS A 81 -5.03 10.37 9.76
N ILE A 82 -4.90 9.32 10.54
CA ILE A 82 -5.51 8.01 10.25
C ILE A 82 -6.76 7.85 11.12
N SER A 83 -7.90 7.58 10.48
CA SER A 83 -9.18 7.24 11.14
C SER A 83 -9.58 5.81 10.79
N VAL A 84 -10.03 5.05 11.78
CA VAL A 84 -10.48 3.66 11.58
C VAL A 84 -11.83 3.45 12.26
N GLU A 85 -12.83 3.11 11.45
CA GLU A 85 -14.17 2.75 11.88
C GLU A 85 -14.41 1.26 11.60
N THR A 86 -15.05 0.57 12.55
CA THR A 86 -15.37 -0.86 12.39
C THR A 86 -16.77 -1.17 12.91
N SER A 87 -17.50 -2.00 12.18
CA SER A 87 -18.79 -2.57 12.57
C SER A 87 -18.72 -4.08 12.49
N GLY A 88 -18.85 -4.76 13.62
CA GLY A 88 -18.72 -6.22 13.71
C GLY A 88 -17.26 -6.71 13.85
N GLN A 89 -17.09 -7.99 13.61
CA GLN A 89 -15.81 -8.72 13.62
C GLN A 89 -15.76 -9.62 12.40
N HIS A 90 -14.58 -9.77 11.79
CA HIS A 90 -14.41 -10.64 10.65
C HIS A 90 -13.28 -11.65 10.91
N ILE A 91 -13.65 -12.82 11.44
CA ILE A 91 -12.69 -13.86 11.85
C ILE A 91 -12.38 -14.76 10.65
N ILE A 92 -11.23 -14.56 10.03
CA ILE A 92 -10.76 -15.33 8.89
C ILE A 92 -9.31 -15.81 9.07
N LYS A 93 -8.89 -16.71 8.19
CA LYS A 93 -7.49 -17.13 8.09
C LYS A 93 -6.74 -16.20 7.15
N PHE A 94 -5.72 -15.49 7.66
CA PHE A 94 -4.90 -14.59 6.86
C PHE A 94 -3.44 -14.60 7.30
N GLN A 95 -2.57 -14.03 6.48
CA GLN A 95 -1.17 -13.78 6.84
C GLN A 95 -0.99 -12.33 7.26
N PRO A 96 -0.59 -12.05 8.51
CA PRO A 96 -0.36 -10.69 9.01
C PRO A 96 0.55 -9.86 8.10
N GLN A 97 1.63 -10.46 7.60
CA GLN A 97 2.59 -9.79 6.71
C GLN A 97 1.97 -9.32 5.39
N ASN A 98 1.02 -10.09 4.83
CA ASN A 98 0.34 -9.71 3.61
C ASN A 98 -0.61 -8.53 3.85
N ILE A 99 -1.34 -8.53 4.97
CA ILE A 99 -2.23 -7.44 5.34
C ILE A 99 -1.42 -6.18 5.66
N SER A 100 -0.34 -6.30 6.45
CA SER A 100 0.57 -5.18 6.71
C SER A 100 1.10 -4.56 5.41
N LEU A 101 1.53 -5.39 4.44
CA LEU A 101 1.99 -4.90 3.14
C LEU A 101 0.89 -4.16 2.37
N VAL A 102 -0.36 -4.64 2.42
CA VAL A 102 -1.51 -3.97 1.78
C VAL A 102 -1.71 -2.58 2.39
N LEU A 103 -1.73 -2.48 3.71
CA LEU A 103 -1.91 -1.21 4.42
C LEU A 103 -0.72 -0.25 4.20
N ASP A 104 0.52 -0.76 4.23
CA ASP A 104 1.73 0.01 3.90
C ASP A 104 1.64 0.64 2.50
N ASN A 105 1.18 -0.14 1.50
CA ASN A 105 1.05 0.35 0.13
C ASN A 105 -0.02 1.43 0.01
N PHE A 106 -1.17 1.28 0.68
CA PHE A 106 -2.21 2.31 0.68
C PHE A 106 -1.68 3.61 1.29
N LEU A 107 -1.11 3.58 2.50
CA LEU A 107 -0.58 4.79 3.17
C LEU A 107 0.57 5.43 2.37
N SER A 108 1.45 4.62 1.76
CA SER A 108 2.51 5.14 0.89
C SER A 108 1.95 5.83 -0.36
N ASN A 109 0.84 5.34 -0.92
CA ASN A 109 0.19 5.98 -2.05
C ASN A 109 -0.49 7.28 -1.62
N SER A 110 -1.24 7.29 -0.52
CA SER A 110 -1.86 8.49 0.04
C SER A 110 -0.81 9.59 0.33
N GLN A 111 0.35 9.21 0.91
CA GLN A 111 1.44 10.14 1.14
C GLN A 111 2.00 10.75 -0.16
N LYS A 112 2.15 9.94 -1.22
CA LYS A 112 2.62 10.40 -2.53
C LYS A 112 1.61 11.30 -3.24
N SER A 113 0.33 11.10 -2.96
CA SER A 113 -0.79 11.92 -3.47
C SER A 113 -1.12 13.10 -2.53
N HIS A 114 -0.18 13.49 -1.64
CA HIS A 114 -0.28 14.65 -0.77
C HIS A 114 -1.47 14.63 0.21
N ALA A 115 -2.02 13.46 0.50
CA ALA A 115 -3.13 13.30 1.43
C ALA A 115 -2.74 13.74 2.86
N ARG A 116 -3.69 14.30 3.57
CA ARG A 116 -3.60 14.65 4.99
C ARG A 116 -4.47 13.77 5.87
N ASN A 117 -5.52 13.20 5.29
CA ASN A 117 -6.43 12.29 5.96
C ASN A 117 -6.50 10.97 5.21
N PHE A 118 -6.44 9.88 5.97
CA PHE A 118 -6.63 8.52 5.49
C PHE A 118 -7.67 7.84 6.37
N ASN A 119 -8.71 7.30 5.77
CA ASN A 119 -9.83 6.72 6.47
C ASN A 119 -9.99 5.26 6.05
N LEU A 120 -10.29 4.40 7.02
CA LEU A 120 -10.61 3.01 6.84
C LEU A 120 -11.93 2.71 7.53
N SER A 121 -12.94 2.26 6.78
CA SER A 121 -14.20 1.72 7.30
C SER A 121 -14.29 0.24 6.98
N MET A 122 -14.66 -0.57 7.96
CA MET A 122 -14.77 -2.01 7.83
C MET A 122 -16.08 -2.49 8.48
N GLU A 123 -16.85 -3.25 7.73
CA GLU A 123 -18.13 -3.80 8.19
C GLU A 123 -18.25 -5.28 7.80
N ASP A 124 -18.72 -6.12 8.74
CA ASP A 124 -19.12 -7.48 8.43
C ASP A 124 -20.64 -7.53 8.18
N ILE A 125 -21.02 -7.89 6.97
CA ILE A 125 -22.43 -8.06 6.59
C ILE A 125 -22.65 -9.53 6.22
N SER A 126 -23.30 -10.26 7.12
CA SER A 126 -23.64 -11.67 6.91
C SER A 126 -22.45 -12.57 6.56
N GLY A 127 -21.31 -12.33 7.24
CA GLY A 127 -20.08 -13.12 7.06
C GLY A 127 -19.21 -12.70 5.87
N LYS A 128 -19.51 -11.54 5.28
CA LYS A 128 -18.66 -10.91 4.25
C LYS A 128 -18.11 -9.61 4.79
N ALA A 129 -16.82 -9.40 4.61
CA ALA A 129 -16.18 -8.14 4.93
C ALA A 129 -16.32 -7.14 3.78
N TYR A 130 -16.85 -5.99 4.08
CA TYR A 130 -16.88 -4.79 3.25
C TYR A 130 -15.90 -3.78 3.84
N ILE A 131 -14.90 -3.41 3.05
CA ILE A 131 -13.81 -2.55 3.51
C ILE A 131 -13.68 -1.39 2.54
N GLU A 132 -13.82 -0.18 3.03
CA GLU A 132 -13.59 1.04 2.26
C GLU A 132 -12.38 1.77 2.83
N LEU A 133 -11.46 2.15 1.93
CA LEU A 133 -10.31 2.98 2.26
C LEU A 133 -10.36 4.22 1.37
N TRP A 134 -10.22 5.41 1.95
CA TRP A 134 -10.16 6.64 1.15
C TRP A 134 -9.24 7.65 1.77
N ASP A 135 -8.70 8.50 0.93
CA ASP A 135 -7.88 9.64 1.31
C ASP A 135 -8.40 10.94 0.68
N ASP A 136 -7.85 12.06 1.11
CA ASP A 136 -8.15 13.40 0.60
C ASP A 136 -7.05 13.95 -0.32
N GLY A 137 -6.24 13.10 -0.90
CA GLY A 137 -5.13 13.47 -1.79
C GLY A 137 -5.58 13.89 -3.19
N ASP A 138 -4.64 13.84 -4.14
CA ASP A 138 -4.85 14.26 -5.53
C ASP A 138 -5.80 13.34 -6.33
N GLY A 139 -6.07 12.12 -5.81
CA GLY A 139 -6.86 11.10 -6.50
C GLY A 139 -6.13 10.48 -7.70
N PHE A 140 -6.90 9.86 -8.59
CA PHE A 140 -6.33 9.16 -9.76
C PHE A 140 -6.20 10.04 -10.99
N GLY A 141 -6.87 11.22 -11.02
CA GLY A 141 -6.94 12.05 -12.21
C GLY A 141 -7.74 11.39 -13.35
N ALA A 142 -7.35 11.65 -14.59
CA ALA A 142 -8.02 11.15 -15.79
C ALA A 142 -7.38 9.86 -16.33
N VAL A 143 -7.24 8.84 -15.47
CA VAL A 143 -6.70 7.52 -15.86
C VAL A 143 -7.81 6.48 -15.90
N ASP A 144 -7.63 5.41 -16.68
CA ASP A 144 -8.51 4.24 -16.62
C ASP A 144 -8.28 3.50 -15.30
N LEU A 145 -9.29 3.51 -14.43
CA LEU A 145 -9.24 2.87 -13.12
C LEU A 145 -9.12 1.34 -13.18
N ASN A 146 -9.38 0.73 -14.33
CA ASN A 146 -9.15 -0.70 -14.52
C ASN A 146 -7.66 -1.04 -14.62
N GLU A 147 -6.86 -0.12 -15.19
CA GLU A 147 -5.43 -0.31 -15.44
C GLU A 147 -4.56 0.01 -14.22
N ILE A 148 -5.05 0.75 -13.23
CA ILE A 148 -4.23 1.16 -12.06
C ILE A 148 -3.68 -0.03 -11.26
N PHE A 149 -4.31 -1.19 -11.35
CA PHE A 149 -3.88 -2.42 -10.71
C PHE A 149 -2.95 -3.28 -11.58
N ASP A 150 -2.62 -2.84 -12.78
CA ASP A 150 -1.76 -3.60 -13.67
C ASP A 150 -0.28 -3.47 -13.26
N PHE A 151 0.48 -4.53 -13.53
CA PHE A 151 1.89 -4.57 -13.14
C PHE A 151 2.68 -3.46 -13.86
N GLY A 152 3.32 -2.59 -13.07
CA GLY A 152 4.15 -1.51 -13.59
C GLY A 152 3.39 -0.23 -13.93
N PHE A 153 2.07 -0.18 -13.76
CA PHE A 153 1.28 1.05 -13.95
C PHE A 153 1.60 2.07 -12.85
N SER A 154 1.97 3.28 -13.22
CA SER A 154 2.18 4.40 -12.31
C SER A 154 2.00 5.74 -13.03
N ASN A 155 1.13 6.58 -12.52
CA ASN A 155 0.95 7.97 -12.97
C ASN A 155 1.78 8.97 -12.15
N THR A 156 2.38 8.54 -11.03
CA THR A 156 3.16 9.40 -10.11
C THR A 156 4.67 9.18 -10.20
N GLY A 157 5.15 8.45 -11.22
CA GLY A 157 6.57 8.10 -11.36
C GLY A 157 7.08 7.05 -10.35
N GLY A 158 6.18 6.38 -9.66
CA GLY A 158 6.49 5.26 -8.77
C GLY A 158 6.82 3.96 -9.54
N THR A 159 6.94 2.85 -8.81
CA THR A 159 7.28 1.54 -9.39
C THR A 159 6.12 0.86 -10.10
N GLY A 160 4.88 1.30 -9.86
CA GLY A 160 3.66 0.66 -10.38
C GLY A 160 3.40 -0.75 -9.82
N ILE A 161 4.05 -1.13 -8.72
CA ILE A 161 3.92 -2.47 -8.13
C ILE A 161 2.98 -2.48 -6.91
N GLY A 162 2.76 -1.32 -6.27
CA GLY A 162 2.00 -1.23 -5.04
C GLY A 162 0.54 -1.71 -5.17
N LEU A 163 -0.22 -1.14 -6.09
CA LEU A 163 -1.62 -1.51 -6.32
C LEU A 163 -1.76 -2.93 -6.92
N TYR A 164 -0.82 -3.33 -7.78
CA TYR A 164 -0.75 -4.71 -8.26
C TYR A 164 -0.59 -5.72 -7.11
N ASN A 165 0.28 -5.43 -6.13
CA ASN A 165 0.47 -6.27 -4.95
C ASN A 165 -0.80 -6.35 -4.10
N ILE A 166 -1.48 -5.22 -3.88
CA ILE A 166 -2.75 -5.16 -3.17
C ILE A 166 -3.77 -6.10 -3.84
N LYS A 167 -4.01 -5.92 -5.14
CA LYS A 167 -4.95 -6.76 -5.91
C LYS A 167 -4.57 -8.24 -5.84
N THR A 168 -3.28 -8.56 -5.88
CA THR A 168 -2.78 -9.93 -5.78
C THR A 168 -3.08 -10.56 -4.42
N VAL A 169 -2.84 -9.83 -3.33
CA VAL A 169 -3.15 -10.31 -1.96
C VAL A 169 -4.65 -10.51 -1.79
N ILE A 170 -5.47 -9.51 -2.16
CA ILE A 170 -6.92 -9.59 -2.03
C ILE A 170 -7.48 -10.78 -2.83
N LYS A 171 -7.02 -11.01 -4.08
CA LYS A 171 -7.41 -12.18 -4.88
C LYS A 171 -7.02 -13.50 -4.22
N LYS A 172 -5.85 -13.61 -3.60
CA LYS A 172 -5.44 -14.82 -2.86
C LYS A 172 -6.35 -15.10 -1.67
N MET A 173 -6.92 -14.05 -1.09
CA MET A 173 -7.92 -14.15 -0.02
C MET A 173 -9.36 -14.34 -0.55
N LYS A 174 -9.52 -14.59 -1.87
CA LYS A 174 -10.81 -14.76 -2.59
C LYS A 174 -11.68 -13.52 -2.56
N GLY A 175 -11.10 -12.35 -2.32
CA GLY A 175 -11.77 -11.05 -2.36
C GLY A 175 -11.68 -10.38 -3.71
N THR A 176 -12.39 -9.27 -3.83
CA THR A 176 -12.36 -8.34 -4.96
C THR A 176 -11.93 -6.96 -4.48
N ILE A 177 -11.37 -6.17 -5.38
CA ILE A 177 -11.02 -4.76 -5.14
C ILE A 177 -11.37 -3.94 -6.36
N CYS A 178 -11.98 -2.78 -6.14
CA CYS A 178 -12.13 -1.73 -7.14
C CYS A 178 -11.68 -0.38 -6.57
N ALA A 179 -11.58 0.62 -7.45
CA ALA A 179 -11.17 1.97 -7.08
C ALA A 179 -12.07 3.01 -7.75
N GLU A 180 -12.21 4.15 -7.11
CA GLU A 180 -12.92 5.33 -7.61
C GLU A 180 -12.25 6.61 -7.09
N ASN A 181 -12.51 7.75 -7.72
CA ASN A 181 -12.11 9.02 -7.14
C ASN A 181 -13.06 9.36 -5.98
N ALA A 182 -12.50 9.74 -4.84
CA ALA A 182 -13.28 10.20 -3.69
C ALA A 182 -13.86 11.61 -3.93
N THR A 183 -14.93 11.93 -3.25
CA THR A 183 -15.58 13.26 -3.31
C THR A 183 -15.34 13.99 -1.98
N PRO A 184 -14.86 15.25 -1.98
CA PRO A 184 -14.61 16.15 -3.13
C PRO A 184 -13.28 15.89 -3.87
N SER A 185 -12.32 15.18 -3.27
CA SER A 185 -11.03 14.81 -3.86
C SER A 185 -10.47 13.58 -3.18
N GLY A 186 -9.46 12.94 -3.81
CA GLY A 186 -8.73 11.80 -3.26
C GLY A 186 -9.01 10.49 -3.97
N ALA A 187 -8.41 9.44 -3.47
CA ALA A 187 -8.60 8.07 -3.94
C ALA A 187 -9.49 7.30 -2.98
N LYS A 188 -10.39 6.49 -3.52
CA LYS A 188 -11.18 5.53 -2.74
C LYS A 188 -11.02 4.12 -3.30
N PHE A 189 -10.87 3.17 -2.40
CA PHE A 189 -10.81 1.74 -2.72
C PHE A 189 -11.90 1.00 -1.95
N ILE A 190 -12.53 0.06 -2.63
CA ILE A 190 -13.59 -0.78 -2.08
C ILE A 190 -13.15 -2.23 -2.21
N ILE A 191 -13.13 -2.96 -1.10
CA ILE A 191 -12.71 -4.36 -1.02
C ILE A 191 -13.87 -5.18 -0.44
N GLU A 192 -14.20 -6.28 -1.09
CA GLU A 192 -15.12 -7.30 -0.58
C GLU A 192 -14.36 -8.60 -0.38
N MET A 193 -14.58 -9.25 0.76
CA MET A 193 -13.99 -10.56 1.08
C MET A 193 -15.02 -11.50 1.70
N PRO A 194 -14.88 -12.83 1.43
CA PRO A 194 -15.75 -13.84 2.02
C PRO A 194 -15.50 -14.04 3.50
#